data_6ca50b27a39a8ac19a78675c7f8c1ebf
#
_entry.id   6ca50b27a39a8ac19a78675c7f8c1ebf
#
_cell.length_a   1.000
_cell.length_b   1.000
_cell.length_c   1.000
_cell.angle_alpha   90.00
_cell.angle_beta   90.00
_cell.angle_gamma   90.00
#
_symmetry.space_group_name_H-M   'P 1'
#
loop_
_entity.id
_entity.type
_entity.pdbx_description
1 polymer ?
#
loop_
_entity_poly.entity_id
_entity_poly.type
_entity_poly.pdbx_seq_one_letter_code
_entity_poly.pdbx_strand_id
1 'polypeptide(L)'
;MIRKILQTETYRKWEKKLKDPRARKMITARLYHIANGLFGDTSPVGEGISELRIHYWPEYRIYFKQEGDIIIILLCGGDKSTQDKDIQKAKEIAKRVEVDEL
;
A
#
# COMPACT_ATOMS: atom_id res chain seq x y z
N MET A 1 -15.42 8.03 -10.23
CA MET A 1 -15.50 8.14 -8.76
C MET A 1 -14.10 8.03 -8.16
N ILE A 2 -13.75 8.97 -7.29
CA ILE A 2 -12.46 8.94 -6.62
C ILE A 2 -12.55 8.09 -5.37
N ARG A 3 -11.65 7.12 -5.25
CA ARG A 3 -11.58 6.26 -4.07
C ARG A 3 -10.87 6.99 -2.94
N LYS A 4 -11.33 6.75 -1.71
CA LYS A 4 -10.71 7.30 -0.52
C LYS A 4 -9.57 6.38 -0.09
N ILE A 5 -8.38 6.96 0.12
CA ILE A 5 -7.22 6.20 0.58
C ILE A 5 -7.01 6.47 2.06
N LEU A 6 -7.04 5.39 2.84
CA LEU A 6 -6.78 5.42 4.27
C LEU A 6 -5.43 4.76 4.55
N GLN A 7 -4.79 5.16 5.63
CA GLN A 7 -3.47 4.66 5.98
C GLN A 7 -3.45 4.11 7.40
N THR A 8 -2.90 2.92 7.57
CA THR A 8 -2.64 2.38 8.90
C THR A 8 -1.45 3.11 9.51
N GLU A 9 -1.29 3.03 10.81
CA GLU A 9 -0.13 3.60 11.47
C GLU A 9 1.16 2.92 11.01
N THR A 10 1.11 1.61 10.78
CA THR A 10 2.26 0.85 10.27
C THR A 10 2.74 1.42 8.93
N TYR A 11 1.79 1.68 8.01
CA TYR A 11 2.13 2.27 6.73
C TYR A 11 2.73 3.68 6.91
N ARG A 12 2.13 4.51 7.74
CA ARG A 12 2.61 5.88 7.98
C ARG A 12 4.05 5.89 8.50
N LYS A 13 4.36 5.00 9.43
CA LYS A 13 5.71 4.89 9.98
C LYS A 13 6.72 4.49 8.92
N TRP A 14 6.34 3.55 8.06
CA TRP A 14 7.20 3.12 6.96
C TRP A 14 7.45 4.28 6.00
N GLU A 15 6.40 4.97 5.59
CA GLU A 15 6.52 6.08 4.64
C GLU A 15 7.39 7.21 5.20
N LYS A 16 7.24 7.53 6.47
CA LYS A 16 8.06 8.56 7.12
C LYS A 16 9.55 8.27 7.07
N LYS A 17 9.92 7.00 7.08
CA LYS A 17 11.34 6.60 7.05
C LYS A 17 11.94 6.67 5.66
N LEU A 18 11.14 6.82 4.64
CA LEU A 18 11.63 6.96 3.27
C LEU A 18 12.21 8.35 3.10
N LYS A 19 13.54 8.41 2.91
CA LYS A 19 14.25 9.68 2.80
C LYS A 19 14.47 10.13 1.37
N ASP A 20 14.35 9.20 0.41
CA ASP A 20 14.54 9.51 -0.99
C ASP A 20 13.35 10.30 -1.54
N PRO A 21 13.53 11.60 -1.90
CA PRO A 21 12.41 12.41 -2.39
C PRO A 21 11.81 11.89 -3.69
N ARG A 22 12.62 11.27 -4.53
CA ARG A 22 12.13 10.72 -5.80
C ARG A 22 11.21 9.54 -5.54
N ALA A 23 11.59 8.64 -4.62
CA ALA A 23 10.74 7.52 -4.24
C ALA A 23 9.41 8.01 -3.70
N ARG A 24 9.44 9.03 -2.85
CA ARG A 24 8.22 9.61 -2.28
C ARG A 24 7.29 10.17 -3.35
N LYS A 25 7.85 10.86 -4.35
CA LYS A 25 7.06 11.39 -5.46
C LYS A 25 6.42 10.28 -6.28
N MET A 26 7.16 9.22 -6.55
CA MET A 26 6.64 8.09 -7.32
C MET A 26 5.50 7.39 -6.58
N ILE A 27 5.66 7.21 -5.28
CA ILE A 27 4.62 6.61 -4.44
C ILE A 27 3.36 7.47 -4.47
N THR A 28 3.51 8.79 -4.26
CA THR A 28 2.38 9.72 -4.28
C THR A 28 1.64 9.65 -5.61
N ALA A 29 2.37 9.64 -6.73
CA ALA A 29 1.76 9.56 -8.05
C ALA A 29 0.98 8.26 -8.24
N ARG A 30 1.55 7.14 -7.81
CA ARG A 30 0.88 5.85 -7.95
C ARG A 30 -0.37 5.75 -7.08
N LEU A 31 -0.33 6.31 -5.87
CA LEU A 31 -1.51 6.33 -5.00
C LEU A 31 -2.60 7.21 -5.58
N TYR A 32 -2.22 8.33 -6.19
CA TYR A 32 -3.19 9.18 -6.90
C TYR A 32 -3.87 8.42 -8.03
N HIS A 33 -3.09 7.68 -8.82
CA HIS A 33 -3.64 6.87 -9.91
C HIS A 33 -4.60 5.80 -9.40
N ILE A 34 -4.24 5.11 -8.32
CA ILE A 34 -5.11 4.10 -7.72
C ILE A 34 -6.42 4.73 -7.24
N ALA A 35 -6.37 5.91 -6.62
CA ALA A 35 -7.55 6.61 -6.17
C ALA A 35 -8.50 6.89 -7.34
N ASN A 36 -7.95 7.08 -8.54
CA ASN A 36 -8.73 7.34 -9.75
C ASN A 36 -9.02 6.07 -10.57
N GLY A 37 -8.78 4.90 -10.00
CA GLY A 37 -9.12 3.63 -10.65
C GLY A 37 -8.05 3.08 -11.58
N LEU A 38 -6.89 3.72 -11.65
CA LEU A 38 -5.78 3.28 -12.50
C LEU A 38 -4.78 2.52 -11.65
N PHE A 39 -4.98 1.21 -11.53
CA PHE A 39 -4.18 0.40 -10.61
C PHE A 39 -2.74 0.16 -11.07
N GLY A 40 -2.51 0.09 -12.38
CA GLY A 40 -1.16 -0.13 -12.90
C GLY A 40 -0.58 -1.47 -12.46
N ASP A 41 0.70 -1.48 -12.09
CA ASP A 41 1.38 -2.72 -11.71
C ASP A 41 1.02 -3.15 -10.29
N THR A 42 -0.10 -3.86 -10.19
CA THR A 42 -0.57 -4.46 -8.94
C THR A 42 -0.84 -5.93 -9.16
N SER A 43 -0.71 -6.72 -8.10
CA SER A 43 -0.98 -8.16 -8.13
C SER A 43 -1.59 -8.61 -6.81
N PRO A 44 -2.55 -9.53 -6.84
CA PRO A 44 -3.08 -10.09 -5.59
C PRO A 44 -2.02 -10.97 -4.93
N VAL A 45 -1.98 -10.91 -3.59
CA VAL A 45 -1.06 -11.73 -2.79
C VAL A 45 -1.81 -12.65 -1.83
N GLY A 46 -3.13 -12.74 -2.00
CA GLY A 46 -3.98 -13.61 -1.18
C GLY A 46 -4.74 -12.84 -0.11
N GLU A 47 -5.82 -13.45 0.36
CA GLU A 47 -6.66 -12.93 1.45
C GLU A 47 -7.20 -11.53 1.20
N GLY A 48 -7.48 -11.21 -0.06
CA GLY A 48 -8.03 -9.90 -0.44
C GLY A 48 -7.02 -8.77 -0.46
N ILE A 49 -5.74 -9.08 -0.32
CA ILE A 49 -4.66 -8.09 -0.29
C ILE A 49 -3.97 -8.04 -1.64
N SER A 50 -3.61 -6.85 -2.07
CA SER A 50 -2.86 -6.64 -3.31
C SER A 50 -1.55 -5.94 -3.02
N GLU A 51 -0.59 -6.18 -3.90
CA GLU A 51 0.73 -5.58 -3.86
C GLU A 51 0.83 -4.54 -4.97
N LEU A 52 1.21 -3.32 -4.63
CA LEU A 52 1.51 -2.26 -5.58
C LEU A 52 3.03 -2.18 -5.71
N ARG A 53 3.56 -2.38 -6.91
CA ARG A 53 5.00 -2.31 -7.15
C ARG A 53 5.42 -0.96 -7.68
N ILE A 54 6.49 -0.43 -7.10
CA ILE A 54 7.11 0.82 -7.54
C ILE A 54 8.45 0.44 -8.17
N HIS A 55 8.55 0.62 -9.50
CA HIS A 55 9.75 0.25 -10.26
C HIS A 55 10.84 1.30 -10.11
N TYR A 56 11.40 1.34 -8.91
CA TYR A 56 12.47 2.25 -8.55
C TYR A 56 13.26 1.59 -7.43
N TRP A 57 14.57 1.43 -7.62
CA TRP A 57 15.42 0.74 -6.66
C TRP A 57 15.28 1.34 -5.25
N PRO A 58 15.11 0.53 -4.19
CA PRO A 58 15.21 -0.94 -4.13
C PRO A 58 13.91 -1.70 -4.45
N GLU A 59 13.08 -1.18 -5.31
CA GLU A 59 11.81 -1.75 -5.72
C GLU A 59 10.81 -1.81 -4.56
N TYR A 60 10.33 -0.64 -4.18
CA TYR A 60 9.37 -0.52 -3.10
C TYR A 60 8.05 -1.20 -3.44
N ARG A 61 7.38 -1.70 -2.40
CA ARG A 61 6.08 -2.34 -2.52
C ARG A 61 5.16 -1.82 -1.43
N ILE A 62 3.90 -1.60 -1.80
CA ILE A 62 2.88 -1.16 -0.86
C ILE A 62 1.76 -2.19 -0.90
N TYR A 63 1.36 -2.67 0.28
CA TYR A 63 0.31 -3.68 0.40
C TYR A 63 -0.98 -3.01 0.84
N PHE A 64 -2.07 -3.28 0.12
CA PHE A 64 -3.34 -2.63 0.38
C PHE A 64 -4.49 -3.60 0.20
N LYS A 65 -5.64 -3.24 0.78
CA LYS A 65 -6.88 -3.94 0.49
C LYS A 65 -7.97 -2.93 0.18
N GLN A 66 -9.01 -3.39 -0.52
CA GLN A 66 -10.17 -2.56 -0.83
C GLN A 66 -11.33 -2.93 0.09
N GLU A 67 -12.01 -1.93 0.61
CA GLU A 67 -13.26 -2.08 1.33
C GLU A 67 -14.38 -1.54 0.44
N GLY A 68 -15.15 -2.45 -0.17
CA GLY A 68 -16.16 -2.05 -1.15
C GLY A 68 -15.51 -1.39 -2.37
N ASP A 69 -16.23 -0.48 -3.00
CA ASP A 69 -15.77 0.19 -4.22
C ASP A 69 -15.08 1.52 -3.96
N ILE A 70 -15.09 2.00 -2.75
CA ILE A 70 -14.70 3.38 -2.45
C ILE A 70 -13.42 3.48 -1.61
N ILE A 71 -13.17 2.54 -0.72
CA ILE A 71 -12.10 2.66 0.26
C ILE A 71 -10.92 1.76 -0.07
N ILE A 72 -9.74 2.33 -0.07
CA ILE A 72 -8.47 1.60 -0.20
C ILE A 72 -7.69 1.82 1.09
N ILE A 73 -7.26 0.73 1.73
CA ILE A 73 -6.51 0.81 2.98
C ILE A 73 -5.08 0.37 2.74
N LEU A 74 -4.14 1.28 2.97
CA LEU A 74 -2.71 0.99 2.86
C LEU A 74 -2.28 0.33 4.16
N LEU A 75 -1.88 -0.94 4.09
CA LEU A 75 -1.59 -1.77 5.26
C LEU A 75 -0.15 -1.62 5.75
N CYS A 76 0.79 -1.78 4.86
CA CYS A 76 2.21 -1.62 5.17
C CYS A 76 3.00 -1.48 3.88
N GLY A 77 4.29 -1.17 3.99
CA GLY A 77 5.18 -1.07 2.85
C GLY A 77 6.49 -1.77 3.14
N GLY A 78 7.29 -1.94 2.11
CA GLY A 78 8.59 -2.56 2.19
C GLY A 78 9.29 -2.49 0.85
N ASP A 79 10.25 -3.36 0.64
CA ASP A 79 10.94 -3.46 -0.64
C ASP A 79 11.09 -4.93 -1.04
N LYS A 80 11.78 -5.16 -2.15
CA LYS A 80 11.93 -6.52 -2.67
C LYS A 80 12.60 -7.47 -1.67
N SER A 81 13.53 -6.96 -0.87
CA SER A 81 14.29 -7.82 0.06
C SER A 81 13.46 -8.34 1.24
N THR A 82 12.34 -7.68 1.56
CA THR A 82 11.50 -8.06 2.70
C THR A 82 10.10 -8.51 2.26
N GLN A 83 9.92 -8.83 0.99
CA GLN A 83 8.62 -9.11 0.41
C GLN A 83 7.79 -10.16 1.18
N ASP A 84 8.33 -11.34 1.41
CA ASP A 84 7.57 -12.41 2.05
C ASP A 84 7.11 -12.04 3.47
N LYS A 85 8.01 -11.42 4.22
CA LYS A 85 7.74 -10.96 5.56
C LYS A 85 6.67 -9.87 5.57
N ASP A 86 6.74 -8.95 4.62
CA ASP A 86 5.79 -7.85 4.53
C ASP A 86 4.41 -8.32 4.12
N ILE A 87 4.32 -9.34 3.25
CA ILE A 87 3.03 -9.93 2.88
C ILE A 87 2.36 -10.53 4.11
N GLN A 88 3.11 -11.27 4.94
CA GLN A 88 2.56 -11.83 6.16
C GLN A 88 2.11 -10.75 7.12
N LYS A 89 2.90 -9.69 7.26
CA LYS A 89 2.54 -8.54 8.09
C LYS A 89 1.25 -7.90 7.60
N ALA A 90 1.12 -7.71 6.28
CA ALA A 90 -0.09 -7.12 5.70
C ALA A 90 -1.32 -7.96 6.02
N LYS A 91 -1.21 -9.28 5.94
CA LYS A 91 -2.30 -10.19 6.25
C LYS A 91 -2.72 -10.08 7.73
N GLU A 92 -1.75 -9.98 8.62
CA GLU A 92 -2.04 -9.81 10.06
C GLU A 92 -2.74 -8.49 10.33
N ILE A 93 -2.25 -7.41 9.73
CA ILE A 93 -2.85 -6.08 9.90
C ILE A 93 -4.28 -6.07 9.35
N ALA A 94 -4.50 -6.68 8.19
CA ALA A 94 -5.81 -6.70 7.56
C ALA A 94 -6.88 -7.35 8.44
N LYS A 95 -6.50 -8.32 9.27
CA LYS A 95 -7.43 -9.00 10.17
C LYS A 95 -7.88 -8.11 11.32
N ARG A 96 -7.11 -7.09 11.67
CA ARG A 96 -7.35 -6.25 12.85
C ARG A 96 -7.79 -4.84 12.53
N VAL A 97 -7.62 -4.41 11.28
CA VAL A 97 -7.86 -3.02 10.94
C VAL A 97 -9.36 -2.70 10.93
N GLU A 98 -9.69 -1.58 11.56
CA GLU A 98 -11.05 -1.04 11.59
C GLU A 98 -11.04 0.28 10.84
N VAL A 99 -11.90 0.42 9.83
CA VAL A 99 -11.96 1.64 9.02
C VAL A 99 -12.22 2.87 9.87
N ASP A 100 -13.10 2.73 10.86
CA ASP A 100 -13.48 3.85 11.73
C ASP A 100 -12.32 4.37 12.60
N GLU A 101 -11.26 3.60 12.74
CA GLU A 101 -10.09 3.99 13.51
C GLU A 101 -9.02 4.65 12.64
N LEU A 102 -9.22 4.70 11.36
CA LEU A 102 -8.30 5.31 10.41
C LEU A 102 -8.77 6.74 10.05
#